data_33c64458e6af51ec479b74f5d9d15dea
#
_entry.id   33c64458e6af51ec479b74f5d9d15dea
#
_cell.length_a   1.000
_cell.length_b   1.000
_cell.length_c   1.000
_cell.angle_alpha   90.00
_cell.angle_beta   90.00
_cell.angle_gamma   90.00
#
_symmetry.space_group_name_H-M   'P 1'
#
loop_
_entity.id
_entity.type
_entity.pdbx_description
1 polymer ?
#
loop_
_entity_poly.entity_id
_entity_poly.type
_entity_poly.pdbx_seq_one_letter_code
_entity_poly.pdbx_strand_id
1 'polypeptide(L)'
;MWIADKWEDYELLDCGGGEKLERWGRQILVRPDPQAIWETPHANRGWKNAQGRYHRSSTGGGHWDKEKLPEQWQMRYRDLTFQCKPMNFKHTGLFPEQAVNWDFAREKIEQADRPIRVLNLFAYTGAASVACAKSGASVCHVDAAKGMVAWAKENAKVSGLADAPIRWIVDDCAGTLSPFCLRRRALG
;
A
#
# COMPACT_ATOMS: atom_id res chain seq x y z
N MET A 1 18.08 7.33 -10.73
CA MET A 1 16.61 7.10 -10.80
C MET A 1 16.27 6.12 -9.68
N TRP A 2 15.23 6.38 -8.92
CA TRP A 2 14.76 5.48 -7.86
C TRP A 2 13.70 4.56 -8.44
N ILE A 3 13.92 3.24 -8.40
CA ILE A 3 13.05 2.23 -9.03
C ILE A 3 12.64 1.22 -7.95
N ALA A 4 11.35 0.84 -7.94
CA ALA A 4 10.80 -0.17 -7.01
C ALA A 4 11.06 -1.60 -7.57
N ASP A 5 12.31 -1.97 -7.76
CA ASP A 5 12.76 -3.22 -8.40
C ASP A 5 13.07 -4.36 -7.42
N LYS A 6 12.92 -4.13 -6.11
CA LYS A 6 13.23 -5.14 -5.08
C LYS A 6 12.02 -6.00 -4.68
N TRP A 7 10.94 -5.93 -5.45
CA TRP A 7 9.78 -6.78 -5.23
C TRP A 7 10.02 -8.21 -5.73
N GLU A 8 9.73 -9.20 -4.88
CA GLU A 8 9.62 -10.60 -5.28
C GLU A 8 8.16 -10.97 -5.57
N ASP A 9 7.24 -10.43 -4.79
CA ASP A 9 5.81 -10.74 -4.87
C ASP A 9 5.02 -9.82 -5.82
N TYR A 10 5.63 -8.75 -6.37
CA TYR A 10 4.97 -7.86 -7.33
C TYR A 10 5.76 -7.76 -8.63
N GLU A 11 5.03 -7.75 -9.74
CA GLU A 11 5.61 -7.53 -11.06
C GLU A 11 4.57 -6.91 -12.01
N LEU A 12 4.97 -5.87 -12.75
CA LEU A 12 4.22 -5.39 -13.89
C LEU A 12 4.56 -6.28 -15.09
N LEU A 13 3.63 -7.14 -15.50
CA LEU A 13 3.84 -8.13 -16.55
C LEU A 13 3.67 -7.55 -17.95
N ASP A 14 2.73 -6.60 -18.11
CA ASP A 14 2.42 -5.93 -19.38
C ASP A 14 1.53 -4.71 -19.12
N CYS A 15 1.53 -3.73 -20.03
CA CYS A 15 0.63 -2.58 -19.94
C CYS A 15 0.38 -1.96 -21.32
N GLY A 16 -0.80 -1.41 -21.50
CA GLY A 16 -1.24 -0.72 -22.73
C GLY A 16 -2.76 -0.76 -22.87
N GLY A 17 -3.28 -0.01 -23.81
CA GLY A 17 -4.74 0.08 -24.02
C GLY A 17 -5.52 0.62 -22.82
N GLY A 18 -4.89 1.42 -21.95
CA GLY A 18 -5.50 1.94 -20.73
C GLY A 18 -5.57 0.96 -19.57
N GLU A 19 -4.90 -0.18 -19.67
CA GLU A 19 -4.86 -1.22 -18.63
C GLU A 19 -3.43 -1.68 -18.32
N LYS A 20 -3.27 -2.32 -17.17
CA LYS A 20 -2.05 -3.00 -16.76
C LYS A 20 -2.34 -4.40 -16.26
N LEU A 21 -1.48 -5.33 -16.65
CA LEU A 21 -1.44 -6.70 -16.20
C LEU A 21 -0.36 -6.84 -15.14
N GLU A 22 -0.73 -7.28 -13.96
CA GLU A 22 0.16 -7.31 -12.81
C GLU A 22 0.12 -8.68 -12.12
N ARG A 23 1.28 -9.10 -11.59
CA ARG A 23 1.36 -10.21 -10.64
C ARG A 23 1.39 -9.65 -9.21
N TRP A 24 0.51 -10.15 -8.37
CA TRP A 24 0.36 -9.82 -6.95
C TRP A 24 0.47 -11.10 -6.11
N GLY A 25 1.68 -11.48 -5.73
CA GLY A 25 1.97 -12.79 -5.16
C GLY A 25 1.67 -13.89 -6.18
N ARG A 26 0.66 -14.71 -5.90
CA ARG A 26 0.17 -15.75 -6.81
C ARG A 26 -1.00 -15.30 -7.70
N GLN A 27 -1.51 -14.09 -7.49
CA GLN A 27 -2.67 -13.58 -8.21
C GLN A 27 -2.23 -12.75 -9.42
N ILE A 28 -2.89 -12.95 -10.54
CA ILE A 28 -2.75 -12.13 -11.75
C ILE A 28 -3.96 -11.22 -11.83
N LEU A 29 -3.71 -9.91 -11.89
CA LEU A 29 -4.74 -8.88 -11.91
C LEU A 29 -4.65 -8.04 -13.17
N VAL A 30 -5.81 -7.64 -13.69
CA VAL A 30 -5.92 -6.59 -14.70
C VAL A 30 -6.63 -5.40 -14.09
N ARG A 31 -5.98 -4.23 -14.16
CA ARG A 31 -6.52 -3.00 -13.59
C ARG A 31 -6.38 -1.84 -14.57
N PRO A 32 -7.33 -0.87 -14.58
CA PRO A 32 -7.23 0.32 -15.39
C PRO A 32 -6.00 1.15 -15.04
N ASP A 33 -5.26 1.55 -16.07
CA ASP A 33 -4.19 2.53 -16.00
C ASP A 33 -4.29 3.51 -17.19
N PRO A 34 -4.97 4.66 -17.00
CA PRO A 34 -5.19 5.62 -18.08
C PRO A 34 -3.90 6.24 -18.66
N GLN A 35 -2.76 6.05 -17.97
CA GLN A 35 -1.46 6.55 -18.47
C GLN A 35 -0.84 5.60 -19.51
N ALA A 36 -1.27 4.34 -19.54
CA ALA A 36 -0.82 3.35 -20.52
C ALA A 36 -1.57 3.53 -21.85
N ILE A 37 -1.32 4.65 -22.54
CA ILE A 37 -2.06 5.08 -23.75
C ILE A 37 -1.63 4.36 -25.04
N TRP A 38 -0.49 3.68 -25.02
CA TRP A 38 -0.02 2.90 -26.16
C TRP A 38 -0.81 1.60 -26.29
N GLU A 39 -0.84 1.09 -27.50
CA GLU A 39 -1.45 -0.20 -27.75
C GLU A 39 -0.50 -1.34 -27.39
N THR A 40 -1.06 -2.47 -26.94
CA THR A 40 -0.32 -3.70 -26.71
C THR A 40 -1.04 -4.86 -27.41
N PRO A 41 -0.31 -5.82 -27.99
CA PRO A 41 -0.91 -7.01 -28.62
C PRO A 41 -1.55 -7.95 -27.60
N HIS A 42 -1.48 -7.66 -26.30
CA HIS A 42 -1.95 -8.54 -25.21
C HIS A 42 -1.43 -9.98 -25.35
N ALA A 43 -0.17 -10.11 -25.78
CA ALA A 43 0.44 -11.41 -26.03
C ALA A 43 0.67 -12.24 -24.76
N ASN A 44 0.78 -11.59 -23.61
CA ASN A 44 0.91 -12.29 -22.35
C ASN A 44 -0.37 -13.07 -22.03
N ARG A 45 -0.22 -14.35 -21.72
CA ARG A 45 -1.37 -15.24 -21.39
C ARG A 45 -2.15 -14.75 -20.15
N GLY A 46 -1.52 -13.99 -19.27
CA GLY A 46 -2.16 -13.39 -18.09
C GLY A 46 -3.37 -12.52 -18.42
N TRP A 47 -3.39 -11.86 -19.58
CA TRP A 47 -4.54 -11.06 -20.01
C TRP A 47 -5.85 -11.87 -20.11
N LYS A 48 -5.75 -13.15 -20.52
CA LYS A 48 -6.89 -14.07 -20.64
C LYS A 48 -7.16 -14.88 -19.38
N ASN A 49 -6.12 -15.08 -18.55
CA ASN A 49 -6.16 -15.98 -17.39
C ASN A 49 -6.07 -15.23 -16.05
N ALA A 50 -6.27 -13.92 -16.02
CA ALA A 50 -6.29 -13.14 -14.79
C ALA A 50 -7.33 -13.69 -13.81
N GLN A 51 -6.97 -13.78 -12.54
CA GLN A 51 -7.89 -14.16 -11.47
C GLN A 51 -8.82 -13.02 -11.09
N GLY A 52 -8.39 -11.77 -11.31
CA GLY A 52 -9.22 -10.60 -11.06
C GLY A 52 -9.05 -9.53 -12.13
N ARG A 53 -10.18 -8.94 -12.56
CA ARG A 53 -10.22 -7.78 -13.43
C ARG A 53 -11.11 -6.72 -12.83
N TYR A 54 -10.63 -5.50 -12.77
CA TYR A 54 -11.44 -4.36 -12.35
C TYR A 54 -12.01 -3.63 -13.56
N HIS A 55 -13.32 -3.56 -13.61
CA HIS A 55 -14.05 -2.83 -14.64
C HIS A 55 -14.43 -1.44 -14.13
N ARG A 56 -14.02 -0.40 -14.84
CA ARG A 56 -14.37 0.98 -14.52
C ARG A 56 -15.77 1.30 -15.05
N SER A 57 -16.61 1.90 -14.21
CA SER A 57 -17.90 2.44 -14.65
C SER A 57 -17.72 3.79 -15.31
N SER A 58 -18.54 4.10 -16.32
CA SER A 58 -18.61 5.42 -16.96
C SER A 58 -19.15 6.52 -16.03
N THR A 59 -19.88 6.14 -14.99
CA THR A 59 -20.47 7.05 -13.99
C THR A 59 -19.61 7.24 -12.74
N GLY A 60 -18.39 6.67 -12.73
CA GLY A 60 -17.48 6.64 -11.58
C GLY A 60 -17.56 5.32 -10.80
N GLY A 61 -16.47 4.97 -10.11
CA GLY A 61 -16.34 3.69 -9.43
C GLY A 61 -16.12 2.53 -10.40
N GLY A 62 -16.67 1.36 -10.08
CA GLY A 62 -16.54 0.14 -10.85
C GLY A 62 -16.72 -1.11 -10.00
N HIS A 63 -16.39 -2.26 -10.57
CA HIS A 63 -16.49 -3.55 -9.88
C HIS A 63 -15.35 -4.48 -10.27
N TRP A 64 -15.08 -5.47 -9.43
CA TRP A 64 -14.15 -6.55 -9.70
C TRP A 64 -14.88 -7.80 -10.19
N ASP A 65 -14.42 -8.38 -11.28
CA ASP A 65 -14.60 -9.80 -11.54
C ASP A 65 -13.59 -10.54 -10.68
N LYS A 66 -14.05 -11.14 -9.59
CA LYS A 66 -13.20 -11.69 -8.53
C LYS A 66 -13.53 -13.12 -8.15
N GLU A 67 -14.29 -13.83 -8.94
CA GLU A 67 -14.73 -15.20 -8.63
C GLU A 67 -13.57 -16.18 -8.39
N LYS A 68 -12.40 -15.89 -8.99
CA LYS A 68 -11.18 -16.68 -8.86
C LYS A 68 -10.17 -16.07 -7.88
N LEU A 69 -10.50 -14.92 -7.26
CA LEU A 69 -9.63 -14.29 -6.27
C LEU A 69 -9.99 -14.80 -4.86
N PRO A 70 -8.98 -15.00 -4.00
CA PRO A 70 -9.24 -15.16 -2.57
C PRO A 70 -9.80 -13.85 -1.99
N GLU A 71 -10.52 -13.94 -0.87
CA GLU A 71 -10.99 -12.75 -0.16
C GLU A 71 -9.85 -11.83 0.25
N GLN A 72 -8.71 -12.42 0.60
CA GLN A 72 -7.47 -11.71 0.91
C GLN A 72 -6.25 -12.60 0.63
N TRP A 73 -5.11 -11.95 0.40
CA TRP A 73 -3.80 -12.63 0.24
C TRP A 73 -2.70 -11.79 0.85
N GLN A 74 -1.52 -12.37 1.02
CA GLN A 74 -0.34 -11.67 1.53
C GLN A 74 0.62 -11.33 0.40
N MET A 75 1.27 -10.18 0.56
CA MET A 75 2.35 -9.68 -0.27
C MET A 75 3.56 -9.39 0.60
N ARG A 76 4.72 -9.86 0.20
CA ARG A 76 5.98 -9.62 0.92
C ARG A 76 6.84 -8.62 0.17
N TYR A 77 7.44 -7.72 0.92
CA TYR A 77 8.49 -6.83 0.46
C TYR A 77 9.63 -6.88 1.47
N ARG A 78 10.75 -7.54 1.09
CA ARG A 78 11.87 -7.80 1.98
C ARG A 78 11.39 -8.49 3.27
N ASP A 79 11.56 -7.86 4.43
CA ASP A 79 11.16 -8.32 5.75
C ASP A 79 9.76 -7.84 6.22
N LEU A 80 8.99 -7.26 5.32
CA LEU A 80 7.63 -6.77 5.55
C LEU A 80 6.60 -7.68 4.89
N THR A 81 5.45 -7.83 5.54
CA THR A 81 4.30 -8.57 4.99
C THR A 81 3.06 -7.68 5.05
N PHE A 82 2.30 -7.65 3.97
CA PHE A 82 1.09 -6.86 3.86
C PHE A 82 -0.09 -7.71 3.43
N GLN A 83 -1.24 -7.49 4.05
CA GLN A 83 -2.50 -8.06 3.60
C GLN A 83 -3.04 -7.24 2.42
N CYS A 84 -3.47 -7.92 1.37
CA CYS A 84 -4.13 -7.33 0.22
C CYS A 84 -5.50 -7.99 0.00
N LYS A 85 -6.45 -7.23 -0.52
CA LYS A 85 -7.78 -7.69 -0.91
C LYS A 85 -8.40 -6.75 -1.93
N PRO A 86 -9.31 -7.22 -2.80
CA PRO A 86 -10.07 -6.34 -3.68
C PRO A 86 -10.91 -5.37 -2.86
N MET A 87 -10.87 -4.09 -3.23
CA MET A 87 -11.70 -3.04 -2.63
C MET A 87 -12.86 -2.70 -3.57
N ASN A 88 -13.74 -1.79 -3.13
CA ASN A 88 -14.80 -1.24 -4.00
C ASN A 88 -14.25 -0.36 -5.14
N PHE A 89 -12.93 -0.17 -5.21
CA PHE A 89 -12.21 0.52 -6.27
C PHE A 89 -11.13 -0.39 -6.84
N LYS A 90 -10.39 0.09 -7.86
CA LYS A 90 -9.27 -0.66 -8.49
C LYS A 90 -8.12 -1.01 -7.53
N HIS A 91 -8.08 -0.44 -6.32
CA HIS A 91 -7.00 -0.66 -5.36
C HIS A 91 -7.16 -1.96 -4.59
N THR A 92 -6.04 -2.48 -4.13
CA THR A 92 -5.92 -3.77 -3.42
C THR A 92 -5.28 -3.64 -2.04
N GLY A 93 -5.14 -2.41 -1.56
CA GLY A 93 -4.59 -2.12 -0.24
C GLY A 93 -3.10 -1.79 -0.23
N LEU A 94 -2.42 -1.80 -1.36
CA LEU A 94 -0.99 -1.53 -1.45
C LEU A 94 -0.66 -0.74 -2.72
N PHE A 95 0.41 0.06 -2.66
CA PHE A 95 0.98 0.79 -3.78
C PHE A 95 2.45 0.35 -3.93
N PRO A 96 2.74 -0.63 -4.80
CA PRO A 96 4.09 -1.21 -4.93
C PRO A 96 5.17 -0.20 -5.29
N GLU A 97 4.81 0.82 -6.06
CA GLU A 97 5.72 1.91 -6.47
C GLU A 97 6.22 2.74 -5.27
N GLN A 98 5.50 2.73 -4.15
CA GLN A 98 5.91 3.42 -2.92
C GLN A 98 7.05 2.73 -2.17
N ALA A 99 7.44 1.54 -2.56
CA ALA A 99 8.51 0.79 -1.91
C ALA A 99 9.85 1.56 -1.88
N VAL A 100 10.13 2.37 -2.89
CA VAL A 100 11.31 3.25 -2.91
C VAL A 100 11.29 4.29 -1.77
N ASN A 101 10.10 4.81 -1.46
CA ASN A 101 9.94 5.77 -0.37
C ASN A 101 10.06 5.08 0.99
N TRP A 102 9.61 3.82 1.10
CA TRP A 102 9.80 3.04 2.31
C TRP A 102 11.28 2.74 2.56
N ASP A 103 12.01 2.32 1.52
CA ASP A 103 13.45 2.06 1.60
C ASP A 103 14.23 3.33 1.97
N PHE A 104 13.90 4.47 1.35
CA PHE A 104 14.49 5.76 1.69
C PHE A 104 14.25 6.14 3.17
N ALA A 105 13.01 6.02 3.64
CA ALA A 105 12.68 6.34 5.04
C ALA A 105 13.42 5.41 6.02
N ARG A 106 13.45 4.10 5.73
CA ARG A 106 14.17 3.11 6.52
C ARG A 106 15.66 3.44 6.62
N GLU A 107 16.30 3.70 5.48
CA GLU A 107 17.70 4.09 5.45
C GLU A 107 18.00 5.31 6.33
N LYS A 108 17.15 6.36 6.26
CA LYS A 108 17.32 7.57 7.08
C LYS A 108 17.12 7.31 8.58
N ILE A 109 16.21 6.41 8.93
CA ILE A 109 15.97 6.02 10.33
C ILE A 109 17.18 5.22 10.84
N GLU A 110 17.65 4.23 10.08
CA GLU A 110 18.75 3.33 10.46
C GLU A 110 20.10 4.06 10.56
N GLN A 111 20.30 5.10 9.75
CA GLN A 111 21.53 5.93 9.78
C GLN A 111 21.51 7.02 10.87
N ALA A 112 20.39 7.22 11.54
CA ALA A 112 20.28 8.29 12.53
C ALA A 112 20.86 7.85 13.89
N ASP A 113 21.79 8.63 14.45
CA ASP A 113 22.37 8.39 15.78
C ASP A 113 21.45 8.84 16.93
N ARG A 114 20.16 8.83 16.72
CA ARG A 114 19.15 9.24 17.72
C ARG A 114 17.82 8.56 17.48
N PRO A 115 16.95 8.45 18.49
CA PRO A 115 15.58 7.99 18.30
C PRO A 115 14.81 8.86 17.30
N ILE A 116 14.16 8.24 16.33
CA ILE A 116 13.39 8.91 15.28
C ILE A 116 11.89 8.77 15.59
N ARG A 117 11.17 9.88 15.46
CA ARG A 117 9.72 9.95 15.50
C ARG A 117 9.19 10.30 14.11
N VAL A 118 8.27 9.50 13.59
CA VAL A 118 7.69 9.67 12.27
C VAL A 118 6.21 10.01 12.41
N LEU A 119 5.78 11.08 11.74
CA LEU A 119 4.37 11.40 11.52
C LEU A 119 4.01 11.01 10.07
N ASN A 120 3.14 10.02 9.92
CA ASN A 120 2.63 9.58 8.62
C ASN A 120 1.16 10.01 8.49
N LEU A 121 0.90 10.94 7.58
CA LEU A 121 -0.42 11.50 7.28
C LEU A 121 -0.96 10.87 6.00
N PHE A 122 -2.29 10.79 5.87
CA PHE A 122 -2.95 10.07 4.77
C PHE A 122 -2.42 8.65 4.64
N ALA A 123 -2.26 8.01 5.79
CA ALA A 123 -1.36 6.88 5.94
C ALA A 123 -1.92 5.57 5.35
N TYR A 124 -3.17 5.57 4.88
CA TYR A 124 -3.85 4.48 4.18
C TYR A 124 -3.75 3.16 4.96
N THR A 125 -3.38 2.07 4.32
CA THR A 125 -3.18 0.75 4.96
C THR A 125 -1.84 0.59 5.68
N GLY A 126 -1.08 1.68 5.85
CA GLY A 126 0.03 1.79 6.75
C GLY A 126 1.37 1.22 6.28
N ALA A 127 1.57 0.95 4.99
CA ALA A 127 2.82 0.36 4.53
C ALA A 127 4.06 1.18 4.92
N ALA A 128 4.02 2.51 4.74
CA ALA A 128 5.11 3.39 5.17
C ALA A 128 5.27 3.41 6.71
N SER A 129 4.17 3.38 7.46
CA SER A 129 4.21 3.31 8.94
C SER A 129 4.88 2.02 9.42
N VAL A 130 4.51 0.90 8.81
CA VAL A 130 5.09 -0.43 9.12
C VAL A 130 6.57 -0.46 8.77
N ALA A 131 6.96 0.07 7.60
CA ALA A 131 8.35 0.15 7.17
C ALA A 131 9.20 1.00 8.13
N CYS A 132 8.73 2.18 8.53
CA CYS A 132 9.41 3.05 9.48
C CYS A 132 9.55 2.39 10.87
N ALA A 133 8.48 1.77 11.36
CA ALA A 133 8.52 1.07 12.66
C ALA A 133 9.46 -0.14 12.65
N LYS A 134 9.56 -0.86 11.52
CA LYS A 134 10.50 -1.98 11.36
C LYS A 134 11.95 -1.55 11.48
N SER A 135 12.27 -0.33 11.10
CA SER A 135 13.61 0.28 11.25
C SER A 135 13.79 1.00 12.60
N GLY A 136 12.91 0.82 13.56
CA GLY A 136 13.08 1.27 14.94
C GLY A 136 12.49 2.65 15.26
N ALA A 137 11.73 3.27 14.35
CA ALA A 137 11.07 4.54 14.64
C ALA A 137 9.83 4.37 15.51
N SER A 138 9.54 5.39 16.35
CA SER A 138 8.20 5.58 16.91
C SER A 138 7.33 6.28 15.86
N VAL A 139 6.16 5.73 15.54
CA VAL A 139 5.33 6.21 14.45
C VAL A 139 3.98 6.71 14.94
N CYS A 140 3.56 7.88 14.46
CA CYS A 140 2.17 8.35 14.55
C CYS A 140 1.52 8.16 13.17
N HIS A 141 0.59 7.21 13.07
CA HIS A 141 -0.17 6.89 11.87
C HIS A 141 -1.53 7.58 11.92
N VAL A 142 -1.82 8.40 10.93
CA VAL A 142 -3.08 9.17 10.83
C VAL A 142 -3.76 8.91 9.49
N ASP A 143 -5.02 8.47 9.55
CA ASP A 143 -5.89 8.34 8.38
C ASP A 143 -7.34 8.61 8.79
N ALA A 144 -8.10 9.27 7.93
CA ALA A 144 -9.49 9.61 8.22
C ALA A 144 -10.41 8.38 8.19
N ALA A 145 -10.07 7.35 7.45
CA ALA A 145 -10.89 6.17 7.27
C ALA A 145 -10.60 5.11 8.36
N LYS A 146 -11.52 4.91 9.30
CA LYS A 146 -11.40 3.89 10.36
C LYS A 146 -11.03 2.50 9.83
N GLY A 147 -11.58 2.11 8.67
CA GLY A 147 -11.28 0.84 8.03
C GLY A 147 -9.83 0.73 7.57
N MET A 148 -9.23 1.83 7.10
CA MET A 148 -7.81 1.87 6.70
C MET A 148 -6.89 1.75 7.89
N VAL A 149 -7.19 2.46 8.99
CA VAL A 149 -6.42 2.35 10.24
C VAL A 149 -6.51 0.93 10.84
N ALA A 150 -7.67 0.28 10.78
CA ALA A 150 -7.82 -1.11 11.20
C ALA A 150 -6.97 -2.05 10.33
N TRP A 151 -6.97 -1.86 9.02
CA TRP A 151 -6.15 -2.64 8.10
C TRP A 151 -4.64 -2.39 8.31
N ALA A 152 -4.24 -1.16 8.60
CA ALA A 152 -2.87 -0.82 8.93
C ALA A 152 -2.37 -1.55 10.19
N LYS A 153 -3.23 -1.71 11.21
CA LYS A 153 -2.93 -2.53 12.39
C LYS A 153 -2.70 -4.00 12.03
N GLU A 154 -3.52 -4.56 11.15
CA GLU A 154 -3.31 -5.93 10.67
C GLU A 154 -2.00 -6.06 9.89
N ASN A 155 -1.64 -5.07 9.05
CA ASN A 155 -0.35 -5.05 8.35
C ASN A 155 0.83 -4.99 9.32
N ALA A 156 0.74 -4.20 10.39
CA ALA A 156 1.75 -4.20 11.44
C ALA A 156 1.86 -5.58 12.11
N LYS A 157 0.74 -6.20 12.45
CA LYS A 157 0.69 -7.52 13.08
C LYS A 157 1.33 -8.61 12.21
N VAL A 158 0.95 -8.70 10.92
CA VAL A 158 1.50 -9.74 10.02
C VAL A 158 2.97 -9.49 9.66
N SER A 159 3.46 -8.25 9.83
CA SER A 159 4.89 -7.90 9.73
C SER A 159 5.67 -8.14 11.04
N GLY A 160 5.05 -8.72 12.07
CA GLY A 160 5.70 -8.99 13.36
C GLY A 160 5.89 -7.74 14.22
N LEU A 161 5.04 -6.74 14.08
CA LEU A 161 5.12 -5.42 14.74
C LEU A 161 3.87 -5.10 15.58
N ALA A 162 3.22 -6.14 16.15
CA ALA A 162 2.01 -5.97 16.95
C ALA A 162 2.23 -5.02 18.15
N ASP A 163 3.41 -5.09 18.77
CA ASP A 163 3.79 -4.33 19.97
C ASP A 163 4.74 -3.15 19.64
N ALA A 164 4.94 -2.83 18.37
CA ALA A 164 5.78 -1.72 17.97
C ALA A 164 5.18 -0.36 18.40
N PRO A 165 6.01 0.66 18.67
CA PRO A 165 5.55 1.96 19.14
C PRO A 165 4.85 2.74 18.01
N ILE A 166 3.69 2.24 17.56
CA ILE A 166 2.86 2.89 16.55
C ILE A 166 1.59 3.41 17.22
N ARG A 167 1.41 4.72 17.18
CA ARG A 167 0.18 5.38 17.61
C ARG A 167 -0.78 5.48 16.43
N TRP A 168 -1.95 4.90 16.57
CA TRP A 168 -2.99 4.83 15.55
C TRP A 168 -4.06 5.90 15.80
N ILE A 169 -4.24 6.79 14.84
CA ILE A 169 -5.20 7.90 14.93
C ILE A 169 -6.17 7.81 13.74
N VAL A 170 -7.46 7.80 14.03
CA VAL A 170 -8.52 8.00 13.04
C VAL A 170 -8.93 9.46 13.13
N ASP A 171 -8.44 10.27 12.20
CA ASP A 171 -8.73 11.71 12.18
C ASP A 171 -8.48 12.29 10.80
N ASP A 172 -9.13 13.38 10.46
CA ASP A 172 -8.78 14.19 9.32
C ASP A 172 -7.42 14.87 9.57
N CYS A 173 -6.52 14.73 8.58
CA CYS A 173 -5.19 15.32 8.70
C CYS A 173 -5.21 16.85 8.89
N ALA A 174 -6.21 17.54 8.37
CA ALA A 174 -6.40 18.98 8.61
C ALA A 174 -6.63 19.28 10.11
N GLY A 175 -7.41 18.46 10.81
CA GLY A 175 -7.63 18.57 12.25
C GLY A 175 -6.39 18.19 13.06
N THR A 176 -5.68 17.15 12.64
CA THR A 176 -4.46 16.66 13.31
C THR A 176 -3.30 17.65 13.20
N LEU A 177 -3.21 18.39 12.09
CA LEU A 177 -2.18 19.42 11.85
C LEU A 177 -2.43 20.72 12.62
N SER A 178 -3.55 20.89 13.30
CA SER A 178 -3.75 22.01 14.21
C SER A 178 -2.61 22.03 15.26
N PRO A 179 -1.95 23.19 15.51
CA PRO A 179 -0.82 23.30 16.46
C PRO A 179 -1.11 22.74 17.85
N PHE A 180 -2.38 22.71 18.23
CA PHE A 180 -2.84 22.18 19.50
C PHE A 180 -2.91 20.63 19.49
N CYS A 181 -3.28 20.02 18.38
CA CYS A 181 -3.34 18.56 18.21
C CYS A 181 -1.96 17.92 18.09
N LEU A 182 -1.03 18.55 17.37
CA LEU A 182 0.35 18.08 17.23
C LEU A 182 1.07 17.98 18.58
N ARG A 183 0.86 18.97 19.47
CA ARG A 183 1.48 18.95 20.81
C ARG A 183 0.90 17.89 21.75
N ARG A 184 -0.40 17.63 21.69
CA ARG A 184 -1.06 16.67 22.61
C ARG A 184 -1.14 15.25 22.08
N ARG A 185 -1.24 15.06 20.76
CA ARG A 185 -1.50 13.74 20.15
C ARG A 185 -0.28 13.06 19.52
N ALA A 186 0.69 13.83 19.04
CA ALA A 186 1.87 13.28 18.37
C ALA A 186 3.10 13.14 19.27
N LEU A 187 3.15 13.83 20.40
CA LEU A 187 4.32 13.92 21.28
C LEU A 187 4.08 13.40 22.71
N GLY A 188 2.90 12.93 23.02
CA GLY A 188 2.55 12.32 24.31
C GLY A 188 2.76 10.82 24.31
#